data_7bf1231d62566ac21aec41112c6fddaf
#
_entry.id   7bf1231d62566ac21aec41112c6fddaf
#
_cell.length_a   1.000
_cell.length_b   1.000
_cell.length_c   1.000
_cell.angle_alpha   90.00
_cell.angle_beta   90.00
_cell.angle_gamma   90.00
#
_symmetry.space_group_name_H-M   'P 1'
#
loop_
_entity.id
_entity.type
_entity.pdbx_description
1 polymer ?
#
loop_
_entity_poly.entity_id
_entity_poly.type
_entity_poly.pdbx_seq_one_letter_code
_entity_poly.pdbx_strand_id
1 'polypeptide(L)'
;RPFKINKQFLEDIEGQKLSEKISNLRRALLVFHSPIDATVGIENAQEIYVAAKHPKSFVSLDTADHLLSKRADAVYCANVIAAWAERYLGTGKNESSKSDIPAIEDGVIVQETGQGKFSNAISIGGRHALKADEPVSVGGNDSGPTPYDYLLTALGACKSMTMRMYADRKKFPLDQARVTLRHEKIHAEDCEACETEEGRVDQIDVEIHLEGDLTDEQRQRIYEIAERCPVHQSLKNEVSLKSKLTD
;
A
#
# COMPACT_ATOMS: atom_id res chain seq x y z
N ARG A 1 -20.79 39.82 -12.01
CA ARG A 1 -22.13 40.14 -11.46
C ARG A 1 -21.96 40.43 -9.97
N PRO A 2 -22.54 41.55 -9.42
CA PRO A 2 -22.47 41.82 -8.00
C PRO A 2 -23.22 40.70 -7.22
N PHE A 3 -22.55 40.15 -6.21
CA PHE A 3 -23.16 39.21 -5.27
C PHE A 3 -24.07 39.98 -4.31
N LYS A 4 -25.32 39.61 -4.18
CA LYS A 4 -26.25 40.17 -3.19
C LYS A 4 -26.34 39.24 -2.02
N ILE A 5 -25.91 39.67 -0.85
CA ILE A 5 -26.01 38.93 0.40
C ILE A 5 -27.24 39.47 1.15
N ASN A 6 -28.13 38.61 1.60
CA ASN A 6 -29.32 39.02 2.41
C ASN A 6 -28.88 39.43 3.80
N LYS A 7 -29.61 40.40 4.39
CA LYS A 7 -29.39 40.88 5.76
C LYS A 7 -29.46 39.75 6.80
N GLN A 8 -30.34 38.80 6.60
CA GLN A 8 -30.49 37.61 7.46
C GLN A 8 -29.18 36.79 7.53
N PHE A 9 -28.42 36.68 6.42
CA PHE A 9 -27.12 35.98 6.43
C PHE A 9 -26.09 36.70 7.33
N LEU A 10 -26.11 38.04 7.35
CA LEU A 10 -25.22 38.82 8.22
C LEU A 10 -25.63 38.66 9.70
N GLU A 11 -26.92 38.70 9.99
CA GLU A 11 -27.48 38.50 11.34
C GLU A 11 -27.18 37.08 11.85
N ASP A 12 -27.26 36.05 10.99
CA ASP A 12 -26.91 34.66 11.33
C ASP A 12 -25.43 34.51 11.65
N ILE A 13 -24.53 35.19 10.91
CA ILE A 13 -23.09 35.17 11.18
C ILE A 13 -22.75 35.88 12.48
N GLU A 14 -23.33 37.09 12.72
CA GLU A 14 -23.07 37.87 13.94
C GLU A 14 -23.57 37.15 15.20
N GLY A 15 -24.63 36.35 15.08
CA GLY A 15 -25.20 35.56 16.17
C GLY A 15 -24.37 34.28 16.52
N GLN A 16 -23.39 33.91 15.73
CA GLN A 16 -22.62 32.68 15.93
C GLN A 16 -21.51 32.86 16.98
N LYS A 17 -21.74 32.39 18.19
CA LYS A 17 -20.69 32.27 19.23
C LYS A 17 -19.80 31.05 18.97
N LEU A 18 -18.97 31.08 17.92
CA LEU A 18 -18.12 29.97 17.48
C LEU A 18 -17.21 29.48 18.62
N SER A 19 -16.61 30.38 19.38
CA SER A 19 -15.74 30.05 20.50
C SER A 19 -16.46 29.25 21.59
N GLU A 20 -17.71 29.55 21.88
CA GLU A 20 -18.54 28.81 22.86
C GLU A 20 -18.88 27.41 22.35
N LYS A 21 -19.21 27.28 21.05
CA LYS A 21 -19.48 25.98 20.42
C LYS A 21 -18.22 25.11 20.40
N ILE A 22 -17.06 25.68 20.06
CA ILE A 22 -15.78 24.97 20.05
C ILE A 22 -15.40 24.54 21.48
N SER A 23 -15.55 25.40 22.49
CA SER A 23 -15.24 25.05 23.88
C SER A 23 -16.13 23.92 24.43
N ASN A 24 -17.33 23.75 23.89
CA ASN A 24 -18.28 22.72 24.25
C ASN A 24 -18.29 21.51 23.28
N LEU A 25 -17.37 21.40 22.34
CA LEU A 25 -17.32 20.37 21.31
C LEU A 25 -17.24 18.94 21.89
N ARG A 26 -16.56 18.77 23.03
CA ARG A 26 -16.35 17.47 23.72
C ARG A 26 -15.84 16.35 22.78
N ARG A 27 -15.07 16.73 21.80
CA ARG A 27 -14.41 15.84 20.85
C ARG A 27 -12.97 16.29 20.64
N ALA A 28 -12.14 15.37 20.20
CA ALA A 28 -10.80 15.71 19.78
C ALA A 28 -10.83 16.64 18.57
N LEU A 29 -9.97 17.66 18.58
CA LEU A 29 -9.87 18.65 17.51
C LEU A 29 -8.46 18.66 16.93
N LEU A 30 -8.38 18.60 15.61
CA LEU A 30 -7.13 18.79 14.88
C LEU A 30 -7.29 20.02 13.96
N VAL A 31 -6.38 20.96 14.09
CA VAL A 31 -6.35 22.20 13.29
C VAL A 31 -5.10 22.18 12.41
N PHE A 32 -5.30 22.38 11.11
CA PHE A 32 -4.22 22.63 10.15
C PHE A 32 -4.31 24.07 9.70
N HIS A 33 -3.18 24.76 9.61
CA HIS A 33 -3.13 26.09 9.02
C HIS A 33 -1.73 26.44 8.50
N SER A 34 -1.69 27.24 7.45
CA SER A 34 -0.44 27.78 6.93
C SER A 34 -0.18 29.20 7.48
N PRO A 35 1.02 29.48 8.00
CA PRO A 35 1.35 30.83 8.48
C PRO A 35 1.45 31.86 7.36
N ILE A 36 1.53 31.43 6.10
CA ILE A 36 1.59 32.29 4.92
C ILE A 36 0.28 32.35 4.14
N ASP A 37 -0.81 31.82 4.69
CA ASP A 37 -2.13 31.89 4.06
C ASP A 37 -2.59 33.36 3.95
N ALA A 38 -2.69 33.83 2.70
CA ALA A 38 -3.09 35.19 2.39
C ALA A 38 -4.62 35.38 2.34
N THR A 39 -5.40 34.31 2.41
CA THR A 39 -6.87 34.32 2.34
C THR A 39 -7.49 34.34 3.73
N VAL A 40 -6.99 33.48 4.61
CA VAL A 40 -7.42 33.41 6.02
C VAL A 40 -6.19 33.49 6.89
N GLY A 41 -6.11 34.51 7.75
CA GLY A 41 -4.98 34.73 8.64
C GLY A 41 -4.87 33.62 9.71
N ILE A 42 -3.64 33.34 10.12
CA ILE A 42 -3.32 32.29 11.13
C ILE A 42 -3.99 32.55 12.48
N GLU A 43 -4.37 33.82 12.75
CA GLU A 43 -5.08 34.23 13.97
C GLU A 43 -6.40 33.48 14.14
N ASN A 44 -7.10 33.14 13.04
CA ASN A 44 -8.32 32.35 13.08
C ASN A 44 -8.08 30.94 13.60
N ALA A 45 -7.00 30.32 13.18
CA ALA A 45 -6.60 29.00 13.67
C ALA A 45 -6.18 29.06 15.14
N GLN A 46 -5.50 30.13 15.57
CA GLN A 46 -5.16 30.37 16.95
C GLN A 46 -6.40 30.52 17.83
N GLU A 47 -7.39 31.32 17.41
CA GLU A 47 -8.64 31.50 18.16
C GLU A 47 -9.40 30.18 18.33
N ILE A 48 -9.53 29.39 17.27
CA ILE A 48 -10.14 28.06 17.29
C ILE A 48 -9.38 27.15 18.25
N TYR A 49 -8.05 27.12 18.14
CA TYR A 49 -7.21 26.25 18.96
C TYR A 49 -7.26 26.65 20.45
N VAL A 50 -7.25 27.95 20.78
CA VAL A 50 -7.35 28.43 22.15
C VAL A 50 -8.72 28.13 22.76
N ALA A 51 -9.79 28.34 22.00
CA ALA A 51 -11.15 28.07 22.48
C ALA A 51 -11.42 26.57 22.72
N ALA A 52 -10.78 25.68 22.01
CA ALA A 52 -10.96 24.24 22.16
C ALA A 52 -10.38 23.71 23.45
N LYS A 53 -11.08 22.76 24.08
CA LYS A 53 -10.58 21.95 25.21
C LYS A 53 -9.79 20.74 24.68
N HIS A 54 -8.91 20.21 25.53
CA HIS A 54 -8.20 18.97 25.22
C HIS A 54 -9.17 17.77 25.08
N PRO A 55 -8.87 16.79 24.20
CA PRO A 55 -7.66 16.71 23.37
C PRO A 55 -7.73 17.61 22.14
N LYS A 56 -6.67 18.37 21.87
CA LYS A 56 -6.53 19.22 20.69
C LYS A 56 -5.10 19.20 20.16
N SER A 57 -4.96 19.34 18.86
CA SER A 57 -3.66 19.38 18.17
C SER A 57 -3.65 20.48 17.11
N PHE A 58 -2.48 21.05 16.85
CA PHE A 58 -2.23 22.01 15.79
C PHE A 58 -1.09 21.53 14.92
N VAL A 59 -1.23 21.66 13.60
CA VAL A 59 -0.20 21.32 12.62
C VAL A 59 0.00 22.51 11.71
N SER A 60 1.22 23.05 11.71
CA SER A 60 1.64 24.08 10.78
C SER A 60 1.88 23.49 9.40
N LEU A 61 1.34 24.16 8.37
CA LEU A 61 1.55 23.81 6.97
C LEU A 61 2.50 24.82 6.30
N ASP A 62 3.60 25.08 6.88
CA ASP A 62 4.62 26.11 6.67
C ASP A 62 4.57 26.88 5.33
N THR A 63 4.48 26.18 4.20
CA THR A 63 4.52 26.77 2.85
C THR A 63 3.29 26.47 1.99
N ALA A 64 2.23 25.89 2.58
CA ALA A 64 1.02 25.56 1.85
C ALA A 64 0.18 26.79 1.56
N ASP A 65 -0.48 26.81 0.41
CA ASP A 65 -1.50 27.80 0.09
C ASP A 65 -2.86 27.42 0.70
N HIS A 66 -3.80 28.35 0.64
CA HIS A 66 -5.15 28.19 1.21
C HIS A 66 -5.91 26.95 0.69
N LEU A 67 -5.68 26.55 -0.54
CA LEU A 67 -6.39 25.46 -1.20
C LEU A 67 -5.62 24.13 -1.21
N LEU A 68 -4.44 24.06 -0.60
CA LEU A 68 -3.55 22.90 -0.66
C LEU A 68 -3.28 22.45 -2.11
N SER A 69 -3.03 23.42 -3.01
CA SER A 69 -2.89 23.16 -4.44
C SER A 69 -1.71 22.25 -4.79
N LYS A 70 -0.68 22.20 -3.93
CA LYS A 70 0.43 21.28 -4.10
C LYS A 70 0.05 19.90 -3.58
N ARG A 71 0.15 18.88 -4.42
CA ARG A 71 -0.14 17.49 -4.05
C ARG A 71 0.62 17.02 -2.80
N ALA A 72 1.85 17.46 -2.63
CA ALA A 72 2.68 17.10 -1.48
C ALA A 72 2.03 17.55 -0.15
N ASP A 73 1.50 18.78 -0.10
CA ASP A 73 0.85 19.34 1.09
C ASP A 73 -0.46 18.58 1.40
N ALA A 74 -1.25 18.26 0.36
CA ALA A 74 -2.48 17.48 0.52
C ALA A 74 -2.18 16.05 1.03
N VAL A 75 -1.15 15.39 0.50
CA VAL A 75 -0.71 14.06 0.96
C VAL A 75 -0.20 14.11 2.41
N TYR A 76 0.57 15.15 2.76
CA TYR A 76 1.02 15.35 4.14
C TYR A 76 -0.15 15.50 5.10
N CYS A 77 -1.14 16.36 4.78
CA CYS A 77 -2.36 16.51 5.59
C CYS A 77 -3.09 15.16 5.76
N ALA A 78 -3.28 14.41 4.67
CA ALA A 78 -3.98 13.12 4.72
C ALA A 78 -3.26 12.11 5.63
N ASN A 79 -1.94 12.02 5.57
CA ASN A 79 -1.14 11.14 6.42
C ASN A 79 -1.22 11.54 7.90
N VAL A 80 -1.14 12.84 8.19
CA VAL A 80 -1.26 13.33 9.57
C VAL A 80 -2.66 13.09 10.12
N ILE A 81 -3.72 13.32 9.31
CA ILE A 81 -5.11 13.03 9.69
C ILE A 81 -5.27 11.56 10.03
N ALA A 82 -4.78 10.65 9.19
CA ALA A 82 -4.86 9.22 9.39
C ALA A 82 -4.19 8.81 10.72
N ALA A 83 -2.94 9.19 10.91
CA ALA A 83 -2.17 8.87 12.13
C ALA A 83 -2.79 9.49 13.41
N TRP A 84 -3.32 10.72 13.30
CA TRP A 84 -3.95 11.38 14.43
C TRP A 84 -5.30 10.75 14.78
N ALA A 85 -6.10 10.40 13.76
CA ALA A 85 -7.43 9.83 13.92
C ALA A 85 -7.41 8.44 14.58
N GLU A 86 -6.39 7.62 14.30
CA GLU A 86 -6.22 6.30 14.92
C GLU A 86 -6.33 6.34 16.45
N ARG A 87 -5.81 7.41 17.08
CA ARG A 87 -5.88 7.60 18.52
C ARG A 87 -7.30 7.75 19.07
N TYR A 88 -8.24 8.22 18.26
CA TYR A 88 -9.58 8.63 18.70
C TYR A 88 -10.73 7.82 18.10
N LEU A 89 -10.49 7.13 17.00
CA LEU A 89 -11.55 6.39 16.30
C LEU A 89 -11.80 5.00 16.91
N GLY A 90 -11.05 4.60 17.95
CA GLY A 90 -11.19 3.26 18.51
C GLY A 90 -11.02 2.15 17.47
N THR A 91 -10.44 2.49 16.31
CA THR A 91 -9.76 1.49 15.49
C THR A 91 -8.67 0.99 16.42
N GLY A 92 -9.10 0.03 17.27
CA GLY A 92 -8.35 -0.41 18.41
C GLY A 92 -6.93 -0.54 17.97
N LYS A 93 -6.03 0.05 18.76
CA LYS A 93 -4.59 -0.07 18.60
C LYS A 93 -4.28 -0.85 17.34
N ASN A 94 -3.47 -0.28 16.43
CA ASN A 94 -2.49 -1.15 15.82
C ASN A 94 -1.63 -1.73 16.98
N GLU A 95 -2.23 -2.55 17.75
CA GLU A 95 -1.80 -3.93 17.76
C GLU A 95 -1.74 -4.21 16.26
N SER A 96 -0.55 -4.03 15.64
CA SER A 96 -0.15 -4.87 14.52
C SER A 96 -1.01 -6.08 14.73
N SER A 97 -2.11 -6.21 13.93
CA SER A 97 -3.07 -7.24 14.23
C SER A 97 -2.18 -8.41 14.60
N LYS A 98 -2.04 -8.65 15.90
CA LYS A 98 -1.67 -9.97 16.37
C LYS A 98 -2.85 -10.69 15.85
N SER A 99 -2.76 -11.00 14.52
CA SER A 99 -3.61 -11.99 13.94
C SER A 99 -3.55 -13.05 14.99
N ASP A 100 -4.68 -13.53 15.51
CA ASP A 100 -4.72 -14.68 16.41
C ASP A 100 -4.08 -15.89 15.73
N ILE A 101 -3.33 -15.66 14.67
CA ILE A 101 -2.53 -16.60 13.92
C ILE A 101 -1.27 -16.88 14.75
N PRO A 102 -1.06 -18.10 15.18
CA PRO A 102 0.14 -18.49 15.90
C PRO A 102 1.39 -18.06 15.14
N ALA A 103 2.40 -17.55 15.84
CA ALA A 103 3.68 -17.27 15.20
C ALA A 103 4.42 -18.59 14.94
N ILE A 104 4.90 -18.76 13.72
CA ILE A 104 5.81 -19.84 13.35
C ILE A 104 7.13 -19.24 12.88
N GLU A 105 8.27 -19.67 13.44
CA GLU A 105 9.57 -19.04 13.13
C GLU A 105 10.00 -19.28 11.67
N ASP A 106 9.84 -20.52 11.18
CA ASP A 106 10.25 -20.92 9.84
C ASP A 106 9.05 -21.40 9.03
N GLY A 107 8.19 -20.47 8.58
CA GLY A 107 7.05 -20.86 7.77
C GLY A 107 6.06 -19.74 7.52
N VAL A 108 4.98 -20.13 6.87
CA VAL A 108 3.85 -19.25 6.55
C VAL A 108 2.58 -19.87 7.09
N ILE A 109 1.80 -19.08 7.81
CA ILE A 109 0.44 -19.45 8.20
C ILE A 109 -0.53 -18.56 7.44
N VAL A 110 -1.51 -19.18 6.81
CA VAL A 110 -2.63 -18.53 6.15
C VAL A 110 -3.90 -18.98 6.84
N GLN A 111 -4.72 -18.02 7.28
CA GLN A 111 -5.94 -18.31 8.03
C GLN A 111 -7.07 -17.41 7.55
N GLU A 112 -8.25 -17.98 7.32
CA GLU A 112 -9.46 -17.21 7.02
C GLU A 112 -9.79 -16.22 8.15
N THR A 113 -10.16 -15.01 7.79
CA THR A 113 -10.49 -13.95 8.77
C THR A 113 -11.94 -13.95 9.18
N GLY A 114 -12.82 -14.58 8.40
CA GLY A 114 -14.27 -14.47 8.55
C GLY A 114 -14.84 -13.08 8.16
N GLN A 115 -13.99 -12.16 7.69
CA GLN A 115 -14.38 -10.81 7.27
C GLN A 115 -14.65 -10.70 5.77
N GLY A 116 -15.29 -11.68 5.19
CA GLY A 116 -15.57 -11.79 3.76
C GLY A 116 -15.41 -13.23 3.29
N LYS A 117 -15.74 -13.44 2.01
CA LYS A 117 -15.78 -14.81 1.47
C LYS A 117 -14.38 -15.42 1.29
N PHE A 118 -13.38 -14.61 0.94
CA PHE A 118 -12.03 -15.06 0.58
C PHE A 118 -10.92 -14.34 1.36
N SER A 119 -11.29 -13.48 2.33
CA SER A 119 -10.31 -12.72 3.10
C SER A 119 -9.50 -13.62 4.01
N ASN A 120 -8.18 -13.58 3.84
CA ASN A 120 -7.20 -14.31 4.62
C ASN A 120 -6.20 -13.36 5.27
N ALA A 121 -5.80 -13.68 6.48
CA ALA A 121 -4.66 -13.10 7.15
C ALA A 121 -3.45 -14.03 7.01
N ILE A 122 -2.27 -13.47 6.78
CA ILE A 122 -1.03 -14.19 6.51
C ILE A 122 0.03 -13.77 7.52
N SER A 123 0.67 -14.72 8.17
CA SER A 123 1.84 -14.51 9.02
C SER A 123 3.04 -15.24 8.44
N ILE A 124 4.16 -14.53 8.25
CA ILE A 124 5.41 -15.08 7.69
C ILE A 124 6.51 -14.92 8.72
N GLY A 125 7.05 -16.04 9.19
CA GLY A 125 8.14 -16.06 10.16
C GLY A 125 7.82 -15.33 11.48
N GLY A 126 6.55 -15.14 11.81
CA GLY A 126 6.11 -14.35 12.96
C GLY A 126 6.47 -12.86 12.90
N ARG A 127 7.02 -12.36 11.78
CA ARG A 127 7.54 -10.97 11.62
C ARG A 127 6.79 -10.14 10.61
N HIS A 128 6.21 -10.76 9.58
CA HIS A 128 5.48 -10.07 8.53
C HIS A 128 4.02 -10.48 8.56
N ALA A 129 3.13 -9.50 8.63
CA ALA A 129 1.70 -9.69 8.55
C ALA A 129 1.20 -9.13 7.21
N LEU A 130 0.53 -9.97 6.43
CA LEU A 130 -0.04 -9.64 5.12
C LEU A 130 -1.50 -10.06 5.07
N LYS A 131 -2.18 -9.73 3.99
CA LYS A 131 -3.55 -10.15 3.69
C LYS A 131 -3.60 -10.77 2.30
N ALA A 132 -4.53 -11.69 2.10
CA ALA A 132 -4.91 -12.15 0.76
C ALA A 132 -6.43 -12.08 0.61
N ASP A 133 -6.89 -11.75 -0.58
CA ASP A 133 -8.30 -11.74 -0.93
C ASP A 133 -8.45 -11.94 -2.44
N GLU A 134 -9.68 -12.05 -2.91
CA GLU A 134 -10.01 -12.06 -4.33
C GLU A 134 -10.67 -10.75 -4.74
N PRO A 135 -10.61 -10.36 -6.03
CA PRO A 135 -11.30 -9.20 -6.56
C PRO A 135 -12.81 -9.27 -6.37
N VAL A 136 -13.46 -8.11 -6.34
CA VAL A 136 -14.93 -8.01 -6.25
C VAL A 136 -15.63 -8.74 -7.39
N SER A 137 -15.03 -8.79 -8.57
CA SER A 137 -15.59 -9.49 -9.75
C SER A 137 -15.78 -11.00 -9.56
N VAL A 138 -15.03 -11.61 -8.64
CA VAL A 138 -15.18 -13.05 -8.29
C VAL A 138 -15.79 -13.27 -6.91
N GLY A 139 -16.24 -12.19 -6.25
CA GLY A 139 -16.95 -12.23 -4.98
C GLY A 139 -16.08 -12.01 -3.75
N GLY A 140 -14.85 -11.54 -3.90
CA GLY A 140 -13.99 -11.04 -2.84
C GLY A 140 -14.30 -9.58 -2.47
N ASN A 141 -13.52 -9.01 -1.58
CA ASN A 141 -13.60 -7.61 -1.16
C ASN A 141 -12.43 -6.75 -1.67
N ASP A 142 -11.49 -7.34 -2.44
CA ASP A 142 -10.26 -6.67 -2.90
C ASP A 142 -9.46 -6.06 -1.73
N SER A 143 -9.44 -6.75 -0.59
CA SER A 143 -8.79 -6.28 0.63
C SER A 143 -7.31 -6.67 0.74
N GLY A 144 -6.79 -7.40 -0.24
CA GLY A 144 -5.40 -7.84 -0.35
C GLY A 144 -5.10 -8.45 -1.71
N PRO A 145 -3.80 -8.71 -2.02
CA PRO A 145 -3.39 -9.40 -3.24
C PRO A 145 -4.02 -10.79 -3.38
N THR A 146 -4.24 -11.22 -4.62
CA THR A 146 -4.70 -12.57 -4.93
C THR A 146 -3.58 -13.61 -4.72
N PRO A 147 -3.90 -14.91 -4.63
CA PRO A 147 -2.87 -15.95 -4.57
C PRO A 147 -1.89 -15.92 -5.75
N TYR A 148 -2.36 -15.61 -6.97
CA TYR A 148 -1.47 -15.47 -8.13
C TYR A 148 -0.61 -14.21 -8.06
N ASP A 149 -1.07 -13.10 -7.49
CA ASP A 149 -0.24 -11.93 -7.25
C ASP A 149 0.93 -12.25 -6.31
N TYR A 150 0.71 -13.08 -5.30
CA TYR A 150 1.79 -13.57 -4.43
C TYR A 150 2.78 -14.46 -5.17
N LEU A 151 2.33 -15.34 -6.05
CA LEU A 151 3.19 -16.17 -6.88
C LEU A 151 4.07 -15.32 -7.80
N LEU A 152 3.48 -14.36 -8.50
CA LEU A 152 4.18 -13.41 -9.35
C LEU A 152 5.16 -12.54 -8.55
N THR A 153 4.73 -12.07 -7.38
CA THR A 153 5.59 -11.29 -6.48
C THR A 153 6.81 -12.09 -6.03
N ALA A 154 6.64 -13.36 -5.67
CA ALA A 154 7.73 -14.24 -5.27
C ALA A 154 8.74 -14.42 -6.42
N LEU A 155 8.26 -14.67 -7.63
CA LEU A 155 9.09 -14.81 -8.83
C LEU A 155 9.81 -13.51 -9.15
N GLY A 156 9.10 -12.38 -9.20
CA GLY A 156 9.66 -11.07 -9.52
C GLY A 156 10.70 -10.62 -8.51
N ALA A 157 10.42 -10.74 -7.23
CA ALA A 157 11.36 -10.41 -6.16
C ALA A 157 12.63 -11.28 -6.24
N CYS A 158 12.46 -12.58 -6.44
CA CYS A 158 13.60 -13.50 -6.57
C CYS A 158 14.48 -13.17 -7.77
N LYS A 159 13.89 -12.87 -8.94
CA LYS A 159 14.64 -12.44 -10.13
C LYS A 159 15.40 -11.13 -9.87
N SER A 160 14.74 -10.12 -9.32
CA SER A 160 15.34 -8.82 -9.01
C SER A 160 16.52 -8.94 -8.03
N MET A 161 16.33 -9.66 -6.93
CA MET A 161 17.40 -9.92 -5.95
C MET A 161 18.58 -10.68 -6.57
N THR A 162 18.31 -11.69 -7.39
CA THR A 162 19.34 -12.49 -8.08
C THR A 162 20.16 -11.63 -9.03
N MET A 163 19.52 -10.77 -9.81
CA MET A 163 20.20 -9.81 -10.69
C MET A 163 21.07 -8.84 -9.91
N ARG A 164 20.56 -8.27 -8.83
CA ARG A 164 21.32 -7.36 -7.96
C ARG A 164 22.56 -8.05 -7.38
N MET A 165 22.39 -9.20 -6.76
CA MET A 165 23.50 -9.97 -6.17
C MET A 165 24.58 -10.29 -7.20
N TYR A 166 24.21 -10.63 -8.43
CA TYR A 166 25.16 -10.90 -9.50
C TYR A 166 25.90 -9.64 -9.96
N ALA A 167 25.16 -8.55 -10.19
CA ALA A 167 25.72 -7.27 -10.62
C ALA A 167 26.74 -6.75 -9.58
N ASP A 168 26.38 -6.77 -8.29
CA ASP A 168 27.26 -6.32 -7.21
C ASP A 168 28.53 -7.16 -7.14
N ARG A 169 28.43 -8.50 -7.23
CA ARG A 169 29.58 -9.40 -7.24
C ARG A 169 30.52 -9.16 -8.43
N LYS A 170 29.95 -8.80 -9.58
CA LYS A 170 30.70 -8.52 -10.81
C LYS A 170 31.11 -7.07 -10.95
N LYS A 171 30.65 -6.21 -10.02
CA LYS A 171 30.84 -4.76 -10.05
C LYS A 171 30.29 -4.12 -11.34
N PHE A 172 29.17 -4.64 -11.83
CA PHE A 172 28.45 -4.04 -12.94
C PHE A 172 27.68 -2.81 -12.46
N PRO A 173 27.69 -1.71 -13.21
CA PRO A 173 27.01 -0.46 -12.84
C PRO A 173 25.50 -0.56 -13.11
N LEU A 174 24.82 -1.44 -12.37
CA LEU A 174 23.38 -1.62 -12.38
C LEU A 174 22.75 -0.67 -11.36
N ASP A 175 22.04 0.36 -11.81
CA ASP A 175 21.34 1.29 -10.96
C ASP A 175 20.03 0.68 -10.44
N GLN A 176 19.17 0.20 -11.35
CA GLN A 176 17.88 -0.40 -11.03
C GLN A 176 17.55 -1.59 -11.92
N ALA A 177 16.91 -2.61 -11.34
CA ALA A 177 16.26 -3.69 -12.06
C ALA A 177 14.76 -3.65 -11.78
N ARG A 178 13.94 -3.63 -12.85
CA ARG A 178 12.48 -3.73 -12.78
C ARG A 178 12.04 -5.00 -13.47
N VAL A 179 11.15 -5.75 -12.80
CA VAL A 179 10.55 -6.97 -13.34
C VAL A 179 9.05 -6.77 -13.36
N THR A 180 8.46 -6.85 -14.55
CA THR A 180 7.00 -6.82 -14.73
C THR A 180 6.53 -8.21 -15.10
N LEU A 181 5.52 -8.71 -14.40
CA LEU A 181 5.00 -10.06 -14.60
C LEU A 181 3.49 -10.00 -14.87
N ARG A 182 3.03 -10.88 -15.75
CA ARG A 182 1.60 -11.11 -16.01
C ARG A 182 1.35 -12.61 -16.03
N HIS A 183 0.18 -13.01 -15.58
CA HIS A 183 -0.26 -14.39 -15.58
C HIS A 183 -1.55 -14.49 -16.38
N GLU A 184 -1.61 -15.51 -17.22
CA GLU A 184 -2.83 -15.89 -17.95
C GLU A 184 -2.92 -17.40 -18.12
N LYS A 185 -4.11 -17.88 -18.43
CA LYS A 185 -4.34 -19.28 -18.83
C LYS A 185 -4.53 -19.35 -20.32
N ILE A 186 -3.59 -19.98 -21.01
CA ILE A 186 -3.63 -20.20 -22.44
C ILE A 186 -4.05 -21.65 -22.75
N HIS A 187 -4.49 -21.93 -23.98
CA HIS A 187 -4.66 -23.31 -24.43
C HIS A 187 -3.30 -24.01 -24.59
N ALA A 188 -3.25 -25.28 -24.26
CA ALA A 188 -2.01 -26.07 -24.36
C ALA A 188 -1.43 -26.07 -25.79
N GLU A 189 -2.31 -26.08 -26.80
CA GLU A 189 -1.96 -25.99 -28.22
C GLU A 189 -1.20 -24.69 -28.59
N ASP A 190 -1.42 -23.62 -27.84
CA ASP A 190 -0.78 -22.32 -28.08
C ASP A 190 0.59 -22.19 -27.34
N CYS A 191 0.98 -23.19 -26.57
CA CYS A 191 2.22 -23.20 -25.80
C CYS A 191 3.30 -24.03 -26.50
N GLU A 192 4.24 -23.37 -27.18
CA GLU A 192 5.35 -24.04 -27.89
C GLU A 192 6.33 -24.80 -26.97
N ALA A 193 6.40 -24.48 -25.69
CA ALA A 193 7.37 -25.02 -24.74
C ALA A 193 6.74 -25.94 -23.67
N CYS A 194 5.46 -26.24 -23.77
CA CYS A 194 4.74 -27.05 -22.78
C CYS A 194 4.74 -28.53 -23.15
N GLU A 195 4.83 -29.41 -22.15
CA GLU A 195 4.68 -30.86 -22.32
C GLU A 195 3.21 -31.31 -22.33
N THR A 196 2.31 -30.44 -21.88
CA THR A 196 0.86 -30.67 -21.85
C THR A 196 0.28 -30.46 -23.26
N GLU A 197 -0.37 -31.46 -23.81
CA GLU A 197 -0.92 -31.42 -25.19
C GLU A 197 -2.39 -30.98 -25.22
N GLU A 198 -3.14 -31.16 -24.15
CA GLU A 198 -4.58 -30.84 -24.09
C GLU A 198 -4.94 -29.97 -22.87
N GLY A 199 -5.98 -29.13 -23.01
CA GLY A 199 -6.50 -28.31 -21.93
C GLY A 199 -5.87 -26.91 -21.86
N ARG A 200 -5.70 -26.40 -20.64
CA ARG A 200 -5.11 -25.07 -20.39
C ARG A 200 -3.88 -25.17 -19.52
N VAL A 201 -2.90 -24.35 -19.83
CA VAL A 201 -1.67 -24.19 -19.05
C VAL A 201 -1.56 -22.78 -18.52
N ASP A 202 -0.91 -22.64 -17.37
CA ASP A 202 -0.63 -21.32 -16.79
C ASP A 202 0.63 -20.74 -17.46
N GLN A 203 0.50 -19.54 -18.05
CA GLN A 203 1.60 -18.80 -18.65
C GLN A 203 1.95 -17.60 -17.77
N ILE A 204 3.23 -17.40 -17.52
CA ILE A 204 3.75 -16.21 -16.83
C ILE A 204 4.70 -15.48 -17.77
N ASP A 205 4.25 -14.31 -18.24
CA ASP A 205 5.07 -13.40 -19.01
C ASP A 205 5.93 -12.54 -18.10
N VAL A 206 7.21 -12.43 -18.42
CA VAL A 206 8.20 -11.69 -17.62
C VAL A 206 8.95 -10.71 -18.49
N GLU A 207 8.80 -9.43 -18.20
CA GLU A 207 9.57 -8.33 -18.80
C GLU A 207 10.60 -7.82 -17.80
N ILE A 208 11.85 -7.71 -18.21
CA ILE A 208 12.96 -7.22 -17.38
C ILE A 208 13.49 -5.92 -17.97
N HIS A 209 13.50 -4.86 -17.18
CA HIS A 209 14.11 -3.57 -17.52
C HIS A 209 15.28 -3.28 -16.59
N LEU A 210 16.45 -2.96 -17.18
CA LEU A 210 17.68 -2.67 -16.45
C LEU A 210 18.11 -1.22 -16.70
N GLU A 211 18.32 -0.47 -15.63
CA GLU A 211 18.86 0.89 -15.67
C GLU A 211 20.29 0.89 -15.14
N GLY A 212 21.15 1.70 -15.74
CA GLY A 212 22.56 1.82 -15.40
C GLY A 212 23.45 1.90 -16.66
N ASP A 213 24.72 2.27 -16.47
CA ASP A 213 25.71 2.37 -17.54
C ASP A 213 26.27 0.96 -17.90
N LEU A 214 25.37 0.10 -18.36
CA LEU A 214 25.64 -1.30 -18.69
C LEU A 214 25.89 -1.48 -20.18
N THR A 215 26.92 -2.25 -20.53
CA THR A 215 27.09 -2.74 -21.91
C THR A 215 25.99 -3.76 -22.26
N ASP A 216 25.78 -4.01 -23.56
CA ASP A 216 24.81 -5.01 -24.02
C ASP A 216 25.15 -6.41 -23.52
N GLU A 217 26.44 -6.75 -23.45
CA GLU A 217 26.92 -8.03 -22.91
C GLU A 217 26.60 -8.16 -21.41
N GLN A 218 26.75 -7.07 -20.65
CA GLN A 218 26.42 -7.07 -19.23
C GLN A 218 24.90 -7.19 -19.03
N ARG A 219 24.08 -6.51 -19.82
CA ARG A 219 22.62 -6.64 -19.82
C ARG A 219 22.19 -8.06 -20.11
N GLN A 220 22.72 -8.64 -21.20
CA GLN A 220 22.41 -10.02 -21.57
C GLN A 220 22.79 -10.99 -20.44
N ARG A 221 23.96 -10.79 -19.84
CA ARG A 221 24.42 -11.66 -18.75
C ARG A 221 23.58 -11.56 -17.49
N ILE A 222 23.14 -10.37 -17.13
CA ILE A 222 22.22 -10.16 -15.99
C ILE A 222 20.88 -10.85 -16.28
N TYR A 223 20.35 -10.73 -17.50
CA TYR A 223 19.13 -11.41 -17.92
C TYR A 223 19.25 -12.94 -17.79
N GLU A 224 20.31 -13.54 -18.32
CA GLU A 224 20.56 -15.00 -18.20
C GLU A 224 20.60 -15.47 -16.74
N ILE A 225 21.12 -14.64 -15.84
CA ILE A 225 21.19 -14.96 -14.41
C ILE A 225 19.79 -14.86 -13.77
N ALA A 226 18.96 -13.93 -14.20
CA ALA A 226 17.58 -13.84 -13.74
C ALA A 226 16.77 -15.12 -14.03
N GLU A 227 17.05 -15.80 -15.17
CA GLU A 227 16.44 -17.09 -15.52
C GLU A 227 16.88 -18.26 -14.61
N ARG A 228 17.93 -18.05 -13.83
CA ARG A 228 18.46 -19.05 -12.88
C ARG A 228 18.06 -18.77 -11.43
N CYS A 229 17.13 -17.84 -11.20
CA CYS A 229 16.69 -17.55 -9.83
C CYS A 229 16.00 -18.78 -9.21
N PRO A 230 16.16 -19.04 -7.91
CA PRO A 230 15.64 -20.25 -7.26
C PRO A 230 14.14 -20.46 -7.46
N VAL A 231 13.31 -19.42 -7.36
CA VAL A 231 11.85 -19.53 -7.57
C VAL A 231 11.54 -19.91 -9.02
N HIS A 232 12.23 -19.32 -10.00
CA HIS A 232 12.06 -19.73 -11.41
C HIS A 232 12.39 -21.21 -11.61
N GLN A 233 13.48 -21.68 -10.99
CA GLN A 233 13.86 -23.11 -11.07
C GLN A 233 12.82 -24.00 -10.39
N SER A 234 12.24 -23.60 -9.26
CA SER A 234 11.15 -24.33 -8.61
C SER A 234 9.89 -24.42 -9.47
N LEU A 235 9.56 -23.37 -10.22
CA LEU A 235 8.40 -23.36 -11.11
C LEU A 235 8.59 -24.23 -12.37
N LYS A 236 9.84 -24.42 -12.80
CA LYS A 236 10.17 -25.26 -13.95
C LYS A 236 10.40 -26.73 -13.63
N ASN A 237 10.74 -27.03 -12.37
CA ASN A 237 11.05 -28.40 -11.95
C ASN A 237 9.91 -29.00 -11.14
N GLU A 238 9.97 -30.29 -10.94
CA GLU A 238 9.02 -30.99 -10.08
C GLU A 238 9.11 -30.49 -8.63
N VAL A 239 7.95 -30.18 -8.03
CA VAL A 239 7.81 -29.80 -6.62
C VAL A 239 7.02 -30.88 -5.89
N SER A 240 7.65 -31.56 -4.92
CA SER A 240 6.96 -32.52 -4.08
C SER A 240 6.11 -31.82 -3.01
N LEU A 241 4.79 -31.92 -3.13
CA LEU A 241 3.83 -31.39 -2.17
C LEU A 241 3.33 -32.52 -1.26
N LYS A 242 3.45 -32.31 0.07
CA LYS A 242 2.94 -33.26 1.08
C LYS A 242 1.94 -32.50 1.95
N SER A 243 0.71 -33.01 1.99
CA SER A 243 -0.37 -32.44 2.81
C SER A 243 -0.74 -33.42 3.93
N LYS A 244 -1.09 -32.86 5.08
CA LYS A 244 -1.57 -33.62 6.25
C LYS A 244 -2.73 -32.88 6.88
N LEU A 245 -3.84 -33.55 7.11
CA LEU A 245 -4.91 -33.04 7.95
C LEU A 245 -4.48 -33.16 9.43
N THR A 246 -4.68 -32.08 10.19
CA THR A 246 -4.46 -32.04 11.64
C THR A 246 -5.77 -31.70 12.32
N ASP A 247 -5.98 -32.31 13.47
CA ASP A 247 -7.15 -32.06 14.33
C ASP A 247 -7.03 -30.68 15.03
#